data_b5ab9ae6dbffb20be14ddd34b882ca17
#
_entry.id   b5ab9ae6dbffb20be14ddd34b882ca17
#
_cell.length_a   1.000
_cell.length_b   1.000
_cell.length_c   1.000
_cell.angle_alpha   90.00
_cell.angle_beta   90.00
_cell.angle_gamma   90.00
#
_symmetry.space_group_name_H-M   'P 1'
#
loop_
_entity.id
_entity.type
_entity.pdbx_description
1 polymer ?
#
loop_
_entity_poly.entity_id
_entity_poly.type
_entity_poly.pdbx_seq_one_letter_code
_entity_poly.pdbx_strand_id
1 'polypeptide(L)'
;MSSNSRLDQADGLRRLISASSTKHIAFLSAIPAAQKNAVLNNLAAALVNKGSDVHLLDASLNTQGISSIADQALQHYLSDYTELNGDATEFMYEQSRGTYISKLSNKPINSLKDQASALESLSQALLKIKPDINFCLVDVCLDNDNPFLLPVLAKADIIVLTNTTVDSIKSAYLQIKALHAQLGRRPYHVLMVGSTPEQAKLIQHNMSQAAKLYLAVPLISLDAIPQDDFILRAAQMGKTVIDAFPTAISAGVFRSIATKLVEAHS
;
A
#
# COMPACT_ATOMS: atom_id res chain seq x y z
N MET A 1 -30.69 22.90 -29.97
CA MET A 1 -29.31 22.87 -29.44
C MET A 1 -29.33 22.99 -27.93
N SER A 2 -29.73 21.97 -27.17
CA SER A 2 -29.84 22.07 -25.69
C SER A 2 -29.68 20.74 -24.93
N SER A 3 -29.19 19.67 -25.58
CA SER A 3 -29.06 18.35 -24.91
C SER A 3 -27.65 18.04 -24.38
N ASN A 4 -26.61 18.77 -24.79
CA ASN A 4 -25.23 18.49 -24.38
C ASN A 4 -24.86 19.06 -22.99
N SER A 5 -25.52 20.15 -22.55
CA SER A 5 -25.16 20.76 -21.26
C SER A 5 -25.65 19.97 -20.01
N ARG A 6 -26.70 19.17 -20.17
CA ARG A 6 -27.23 18.35 -19.05
C ARG A 6 -26.43 17.08 -18.81
N LEU A 7 -25.82 16.49 -19.84
CA LEU A 7 -24.92 15.34 -19.71
C LEU A 7 -23.60 15.76 -19.05
N ASP A 8 -23.09 16.94 -19.37
CA ASP A 8 -21.85 17.49 -18.81
C ASP A 8 -22.02 17.86 -17.31
N GLN A 9 -23.18 18.39 -16.92
CA GLN A 9 -23.51 18.67 -15.51
C GLN A 9 -23.71 17.40 -14.69
N ALA A 10 -24.32 16.35 -15.25
CA ALA A 10 -24.50 15.07 -14.57
C ALA A 10 -23.16 14.33 -14.39
N ASP A 11 -22.25 14.42 -15.36
CA ASP A 11 -20.89 13.88 -15.25
C ASP A 11 -20.03 14.71 -14.30
N GLY A 12 -20.18 16.02 -14.28
CA GLY A 12 -19.56 16.90 -13.28
C GLY A 12 -20.07 16.61 -11.86
N LEU A 13 -21.38 16.38 -11.71
CA LEU A 13 -21.98 16.03 -10.43
C LEU A 13 -21.60 14.60 -9.99
N ARG A 14 -21.52 13.65 -10.91
CA ARG A 14 -21.00 12.31 -10.65
C ARG A 14 -19.54 12.34 -10.25
N ARG A 15 -18.69 13.18 -10.87
CA ARG A 15 -17.31 13.42 -10.46
C ARG A 15 -17.21 14.10 -9.09
N LEU A 16 -18.13 14.99 -8.73
CA LEU A 16 -18.19 15.62 -7.41
C LEU A 16 -18.74 14.67 -6.32
N ILE A 17 -19.66 13.76 -6.68
CA ILE A 17 -20.21 12.73 -5.77
C ILE A 17 -19.28 11.54 -5.70
N SER A 18 -18.55 11.21 -6.76
CA SER A 18 -17.43 10.28 -6.83
C SER A 18 -16.07 10.98 -6.64
N ALA A 19 -16.00 12.06 -5.88
CA ALA A 19 -14.80 12.40 -5.13
C ALA A 19 -14.56 11.20 -4.19
N SER A 20 -14.15 10.07 -4.78
CA SER A 20 -13.90 8.83 -4.11
C SER A 20 -12.84 9.13 -3.07
N SER A 21 -13.21 9.00 -1.82
CA SER A 21 -12.24 9.11 -0.75
C SER A 21 -11.07 8.18 -1.09
N THR A 22 -9.86 8.71 -1.17
CA THR A 22 -8.66 7.91 -1.42
C THR A 22 -8.70 6.61 -0.62
N LYS A 23 -8.58 5.46 -1.27
CA LYS A 23 -8.52 4.17 -0.62
C LYS A 23 -7.13 3.96 -0.03
N HIS A 24 -7.04 3.93 1.29
CA HIS A 24 -5.79 3.66 1.99
C HIS A 24 -5.63 2.15 2.20
N ILE A 25 -4.47 1.62 1.82
CA ILE A 25 -4.10 0.21 2.01
C ILE A 25 -2.75 0.16 2.70
N ALA A 26 -2.72 -0.37 3.91
CA ALA A 26 -1.49 -0.53 4.70
C ALA A 26 -0.83 -1.88 4.38
N PHE A 27 0.42 -1.85 3.97
CA PHE A 27 1.23 -3.03 3.69
C PHE A 27 2.23 -3.25 4.82
N LEU A 28 2.12 -4.42 5.44
CA LEU A 28 3.11 -4.94 6.36
C LEU A 28 3.89 -6.06 5.68
N SER A 29 5.13 -6.26 6.09
CA SER A 29 6.00 -7.18 5.40
C SER A 29 6.73 -8.12 6.34
N ALA A 30 6.58 -9.41 6.08
CA ALA A 30 7.40 -10.47 6.65
C ALA A 30 8.40 -11.03 5.61
N ILE A 31 8.63 -10.31 4.52
CA ILE A 31 9.57 -10.64 3.44
C ILE A 31 10.66 -9.57 3.34
N PRO A 32 11.79 -9.84 2.65
CA PRO A 32 12.85 -8.86 2.46
C PRO A 32 12.38 -7.57 1.80
N ALA A 33 12.96 -6.43 2.19
CA ALA A 33 12.57 -5.10 1.73
C ALA A 33 12.58 -4.97 0.20
N ALA A 34 13.58 -5.51 -0.48
CA ALA A 34 13.65 -5.48 -1.93
C ALA A 34 12.46 -6.17 -2.61
N GLN A 35 12.02 -7.33 -2.07
CA GLN A 35 10.83 -8.03 -2.57
C GLN A 35 9.55 -7.24 -2.27
N LYS A 36 9.42 -6.68 -1.06
CA LYS A 36 8.31 -5.82 -0.69
C LYS A 36 8.19 -4.63 -1.65
N ASN A 37 9.29 -3.91 -1.86
CA ASN A 37 9.32 -2.74 -2.73
C ASN A 37 8.95 -3.10 -4.18
N ALA A 38 9.44 -4.26 -4.69
CA ALA A 38 9.04 -4.75 -5.99
C ALA A 38 7.53 -5.04 -6.06
N VAL A 39 6.95 -5.64 -5.02
CA VAL A 39 5.50 -5.90 -4.96
C VAL A 39 4.71 -4.59 -5.00
N LEU A 40 5.05 -3.61 -4.16
CA LEU A 40 4.34 -2.33 -4.09
C LEU A 40 4.44 -1.55 -5.42
N ASN A 41 5.65 -1.49 -6.01
CA ASN A 41 5.86 -0.79 -7.27
C ASN A 41 5.08 -1.43 -8.43
N ASN A 42 5.10 -2.76 -8.55
CA ASN A 42 4.36 -3.46 -9.59
C ASN A 42 2.84 -3.37 -9.39
N LEU A 43 2.37 -3.39 -8.14
CA LEU A 43 0.96 -3.21 -7.84
C LEU A 43 0.49 -1.79 -8.19
N ALA A 44 1.30 -0.76 -7.88
CA ALA A 44 1.03 0.62 -8.27
C ALA A 44 0.90 0.74 -9.81
N ALA A 45 1.86 0.21 -10.56
CA ALA A 45 1.79 0.19 -12.03
C ALA A 45 0.55 -0.54 -12.55
N ALA A 46 0.15 -1.65 -11.91
CA ALA A 46 -1.05 -2.38 -12.31
C ALA A 46 -2.34 -1.58 -12.04
N LEU A 47 -2.41 -0.82 -10.94
CA LEU A 47 -3.52 0.08 -10.62
C LEU A 47 -3.56 1.26 -11.59
N VAL A 48 -2.41 1.86 -11.92
CA VAL A 48 -2.32 2.94 -12.91
C VAL A 48 -2.80 2.47 -14.29
N ASN A 49 -2.46 1.25 -14.69
CA ASN A 49 -2.96 0.66 -15.93
C ASN A 49 -4.48 0.38 -15.92
N LYS A 50 -5.12 0.45 -14.75
CA LYS A 50 -6.59 0.42 -14.59
C LYS A 50 -7.22 1.82 -14.57
N GLY A 51 -6.41 2.88 -14.75
CA GLY A 51 -6.88 4.26 -14.77
C GLY A 51 -6.93 4.94 -13.41
N SER A 52 -6.24 4.39 -12.40
CA SER A 52 -6.17 4.96 -11.06
C SER A 52 -4.86 5.71 -10.85
N ASP A 53 -4.89 6.88 -10.23
CA ASP A 53 -3.70 7.52 -9.69
C ASP A 53 -3.35 6.90 -8.33
N VAL A 54 -2.05 6.60 -8.12
CA VAL A 54 -1.55 5.87 -6.96
C VAL A 54 -0.47 6.66 -6.23
N HIS A 55 -0.62 6.75 -4.93
CA HIS A 55 0.39 7.29 -4.03
C HIS A 55 1.05 6.16 -3.24
N LEU A 56 2.37 6.05 -3.35
CA LEU A 56 3.22 5.16 -2.55
C LEU A 56 3.76 5.97 -1.37
N LEU A 57 3.25 5.73 -0.17
CA LEU A 57 3.69 6.40 1.05
C LEU A 57 4.64 5.51 1.84
N ASP A 58 5.87 5.96 2.01
CA ASP A 58 6.85 5.33 2.90
C ASP A 58 6.64 5.79 4.33
N ALA A 59 5.97 4.98 5.12
CA ALA A 59 5.82 5.15 6.56
C ALA A 59 6.67 4.13 7.36
N SER A 60 7.65 3.50 6.71
CA SER A 60 8.48 2.46 7.33
C SER A 60 9.54 3.01 8.27
N LEU A 61 9.88 4.30 8.17
CA LEU A 61 10.92 4.98 8.96
C LEU A 61 12.32 4.35 8.87
N ASN A 62 12.55 3.51 7.88
CA ASN A 62 13.85 2.93 7.63
C ASN A 62 14.38 3.31 6.24
N THR A 63 15.67 3.05 5.98
CA THR A 63 16.32 3.41 4.72
C THR A 63 15.94 2.52 3.55
N GLN A 64 15.28 1.38 3.80
CA GLN A 64 14.87 0.39 2.80
C GLN A 64 13.36 0.39 2.57
N GLY A 65 12.66 1.47 2.94
CA GLY A 65 11.25 1.65 2.64
C GLY A 65 10.98 1.82 1.14
N ILE A 66 9.70 1.91 0.78
CA ILE A 66 9.32 2.05 -0.64
C ILE A 66 9.90 3.31 -1.28
N SER A 67 10.17 4.36 -0.51
CA SER A 67 10.84 5.57 -1.01
C SER A 67 12.23 5.35 -1.58
N SER A 68 12.88 4.22 -1.23
CA SER A 68 14.20 3.87 -1.77
C SER A 68 14.22 3.51 -3.25
N ILE A 69 13.05 3.33 -3.88
CA ILE A 69 12.96 3.09 -5.33
C ILE A 69 12.89 4.40 -6.14
N ALA A 70 12.74 5.55 -5.49
CA ALA A 70 12.72 6.82 -6.20
C ALA A 70 14.07 7.08 -6.89
N ASP A 71 14.03 7.56 -8.14
CA ASP A 71 15.23 7.81 -8.94
C ASP A 71 16.08 8.96 -8.39
N GLN A 72 15.52 9.77 -7.52
CA GLN A 72 16.19 10.85 -6.81
C GLN A 72 15.87 10.84 -5.32
N ALA A 73 16.79 11.38 -4.51
CA ALA A 73 16.58 11.52 -3.08
C ALA A 73 15.40 12.47 -2.80
N LEU A 74 14.46 12.02 -1.98
CA LEU A 74 13.39 12.88 -1.49
C LEU A 74 13.96 13.92 -0.54
N GLN A 75 13.77 15.21 -0.88
CA GLN A 75 14.30 16.33 -0.11
C GLN A 75 13.33 16.79 0.98
N HIS A 76 12.05 16.53 0.82
CA HIS A 76 10.98 16.94 1.72
C HIS A 76 10.24 15.74 2.27
N TYR A 77 9.78 15.83 3.52
CA TYR A 77 9.06 14.80 4.24
C TYR A 77 7.68 15.31 4.64
N LEU A 78 6.68 14.46 4.64
CA LEU A 78 5.32 14.86 5.05
C LEU A 78 5.27 15.42 6.49
N SER A 79 6.20 14.99 7.36
CA SER A 79 6.34 15.57 8.70
C SER A 79 6.66 17.07 8.69
N ASP A 80 7.27 17.55 7.63
CA ASP A 80 7.68 18.97 7.53
C ASP A 80 6.50 19.85 7.04
N TYR A 81 5.44 19.23 6.48
CA TYR A 81 4.24 19.92 6.00
C TYR A 81 3.54 20.72 7.11
N THR A 82 3.54 20.23 8.34
CA THR A 82 2.91 20.92 9.48
C THR A 82 3.62 22.21 9.88
N GLU A 83 4.88 22.37 9.49
CA GLU A 83 5.71 23.55 9.78
C GLU A 83 5.65 24.60 8.66
N LEU A 84 5.40 24.18 7.41
CA LEU A 84 5.58 25.01 6.21
C LEU A 84 4.29 25.63 5.65
N ASN A 85 3.08 25.23 6.10
CA ASN A 85 1.79 25.67 5.53
C ASN A 85 1.74 25.61 3.98
N GLY A 86 2.56 24.74 3.37
CA GLY A 86 2.70 24.59 1.93
C GLY A 86 1.61 23.73 1.27
N ASP A 87 1.69 23.60 -0.05
CA ASP A 87 0.88 22.63 -0.78
C ASP A 87 1.43 21.21 -0.52
N ALA A 88 0.59 20.31 -0.07
CA ALA A 88 0.98 18.92 0.21
C ALA A 88 1.55 18.19 -1.03
N THR A 89 1.27 18.66 -2.23
CA THR A 89 1.83 18.10 -3.48
C THR A 89 3.33 18.32 -3.62
N GLU A 90 3.92 19.33 -2.96
CA GLU A 90 5.37 19.58 -2.95
C GLU A 90 6.17 18.46 -2.26
N PHE A 91 5.49 17.65 -1.44
CA PHE A 91 6.09 16.51 -0.73
C PHE A 91 5.95 15.19 -1.48
N MET A 92 5.42 15.25 -2.73
CA MET A 92 5.20 14.09 -3.58
C MET A 92 6.13 14.15 -4.80
N TYR A 93 6.86 13.08 -5.02
CA TYR A 93 7.65 12.89 -6.23
C TYR A 93 6.88 12.02 -7.22
N GLU A 94 6.68 12.50 -8.44
CA GLU A 94 6.10 11.71 -9.52
C GLU A 94 7.17 10.75 -10.08
N GLN A 95 7.11 9.48 -9.66
CA GLN A 95 8.00 8.41 -10.10
C GLN A 95 7.74 8.02 -11.57
N SER A 96 6.49 7.95 -11.93
CA SER A 96 6.02 7.68 -13.29
C SER A 96 4.60 8.24 -13.41
N ARG A 97 4.10 8.36 -14.65
CA ARG A 97 2.76 8.89 -14.89
C ARG A 97 1.71 8.18 -14.01
N GLY A 98 1.07 8.93 -13.14
CA GLY A 98 0.03 8.44 -12.23
C GLY A 98 0.54 7.69 -10.99
N THR A 99 1.88 7.60 -10.81
CA THR A 99 2.48 7.02 -9.59
C THR A 99 3.31 8.08 -8.87
N TYR A 100 2.95 8.36 -7.64
CA TYR A 100 3.58 9.36 -6.78
C TYR A 100 4.20 8.69 -5.58
N ILE A 101 5.38 9.16 -5.14
CA ILE A 101 6.06 8.65 -3.95
C ILE A 101 6.26 9.80 -2.97
N SER A 102 6.04 9.53 -1.69
CA SER A 102 6.47 10.40 -0.59
C SER A 102 6.99 9.58 0.58
N LYS A 103 7.70 10.25 1.47
CA LYS A 103 8.15 9.67 2.72
C LYS A 103 7.56 10.42 3.91
N LEU A 104 7.10 9.67 4.91
CA LEU A 104 6.43 10.25 6.06
C LEU A 104 7.37 11.14 6.87
N SER A 105 8.55 10.63 7.21
CA SER A 105 9.55 11.33 8.01
C SER A 105 10.93 10.69 7.87
N ASN A 106 11.99 11.48 8.13
CA ASN A 106 13.34 10.98 8.31
C ASN A 106 13.74 10.86 9.80
N LYS A 107 12.86 11.31 10.70
CA LYS A 107 13.09 11.29 12.14
C LYS A 107 12.65 9.95 12.74
N PRO A 108 13.26 9.51 13.85
CA PRO A 108 12.79 8.33 14.57
C PRO A 108 11.33 8.48 15.01
N ILE A 109 10.60 7.36 15.00
CA ILE A 109 9.17 7.31 15.34
C ILE A 109 8.86 7.94 16.72
N ASN A 110 9.79 7.76 17.69
CA ASN A 110 9.61 8.28 19.04
C ASN A 110 9.53 9.80 19.10
N SER A 111 10.18 10.51 18.16
CA SER A 111 10.10 11.98 18.09
C SER A 111 8.74 12.49 17.56
N LEU A 112 7.94 11.63 16.94
CA LEU A 112 6.59 11.95 16.45
C LEU A 112 5.50 11.54 17.45
N LYS A 113 5.78 10.57 18.34
CA LYS A 113 4.81 10.05 19.31
C LYS A 113 4.35 11.09 20.33
N ASP A 114 5.23 11.99 20.74
CA ASP A 114 4.93 13.01 21.74
C ASP A 114 4.09 14.19 21.19
N GLN A 115 3.77 14.15 19.89
CA GLN A 115 3.05 15.20 19.18
C GLN A 115 1.73 14.69 18.59
N ALA A 116 0.76 14.35 19.44
CA ALA A 116 -0.55 13.85 18.99
C ALA A 116 -1.23 14.81 17.99
N SER A 117 -1.06 16.14 18.19
CA SER A 117 -1.56 17.16 17.25
C SER A 117 -0.85 17.11 15.88
N ALA A 118 0.45 16.83 15.85
CA ALA A 118 1.19 16.70 14.59
C ALA A 118 0.77 15.44 13.81
N LEU A 119 0.53 14.32 14.51
CA LEU A 119 0.04 13.09 13.88
C LEU A 119 -1.37 13.27 13.28
N GLU A 120 -2.24 13.99 13.96
CA GLU A 120 -3.56 14.31 13.43
C GLU A 120 -3.46 15.25 12.23
N SER A 121 -2.61 16.28 12.31
CA SER A 121 -2.35 17.18 11.17
C SER A 121 -1.79 16.43 9.96
N LEU A 122 -0.86 15.49 10.15
CA LEU A 122 -0.36 14.61 9.09
C LEU A 122 -1.46 13.73 8.50
N SER A 123 -2.33 13.18 9.35
CA SER A 123 -3.48 12.40 8.87
C SER A 123 -4.43 13.24 8.03
N GLN A 124 -4.69 14.47 8.43
CA GLN A 124 -5.51 15.43 7.65
C GLN A 124 -4.81 15.86 6.35
N ALA A 125 -3.49 16.04 6.36
CA ALA A 125 -2.70 16.33 5.17
C ALA A 125 -2.80 15.19 4.16
N LEU A 126 -2.68 13.93 4.60
CA LEU A 126 -2.82 12.76 3.74
C LEU A 126 -4.19 12.68 3.06
N LEU A 127 -5.25 13.08 3.75
CA LEU A 127 -6.60 13.11 3.18
C LEU A 127 -6.78 14.23 2.13
N LYS A 128 -5.91 15.24 2.11
CA LYS A 128 -5.99 16.42 1.25
C LYS A 128 -4.90 16.47 0.17
N ILE A 129 -3.94 15.55 0.19
CA ILE A 129 -2.69 15.63 -0.59
C ILE A 129 -2.93 15.88 -2.08
N LYS A 130 -3.82 15.12 -2.69
CA LYS A 130 -4.19 15.30 -4.10
C LYS A 130 -5.60 14.71 -4.28
N PRO A 131 -6.59 15.52 -4.67
CA PRO A 131 -7.97 15.05 -4.78
C PRO A 131 -8.17 13.88 -5.75
N ASP A 132 -7.27 13.73 -6.73
CA ASP A 132 -7.36 12.72 -7.78
C ASP A 132 -6.67 11.39 -7.45
N ILE A 133 -6.01 11.27 -6.29
CA ILE A 133 -5.42 10.00 -5.86
C ILE A 133 -6.53 9.01 -5.49
N ASN A 134 -6.59 7.90 -6.23
CA ASN A 134 -7.56 6.83 -5.97
C ASN A 134 -7.08 5.85 -4.90
N PHE A 135 -5.78 5.52 -4.91
CA PHE A 135 -5.18 4.58 -3.97
C PHE A 135 -3.94 5.17 -3.28
N CYS A 136 -3.88 5.05 -1.97
CA CYS A 136 -2.67 5.29 -1.19
C CYS A 136 -2.17 3.95 -0.63
N LEU A 137 -1.07 3.45 -1.19
CA LEU A 137 -0.41 2.23 -0.72
C LEU A 137 0.65 2.64 0.29
N VAL A 138 0.45 2.26 1.54
CA VAL A 138 1.30 2.70 2.65
C VAL A 138 2.23 1.57 3.07
N ASP A 139 3.53 1.79 2.93
CA ASP A 139 4.57 0.90 3.42
C ASP A 139 4.76 1.10 4.92
N VAL A 140 4.19 0.22 5.74
CA VAL A 140 4.21 0.31 7.20
C VAL A 140 5.22 -0.68 7.77
N CYS A 141 6.05 -0.22 8.71
CA CYS A 141 6.86 -1.08 9.56
C CYS A 141 6.23 -1.15 10.96
N LEU A 142 6.09 -2.35 11.51
CA LEU A 142 5.72 -2.51 12.90
C LEU A 142 6.96 -2.26 13.77
N ASP A 143 6.93 -1.19 14.53
CA ASP A 143 7.76 -1.10 15.73
C ASP A 143 7.04 -1.82 16.87
N ASN A 144 7.81 -2.48 17.75
CA ASN A 144 7.28 -3.30 18.85
C ASN A 144 6.31 -2.53 19.77
N ASP A 145 6.41 -1.20 19.81
CA ASP A 145 5.66 -0.36 20.72
C ASP A 145 4.48 0.40 20.08
N ASN A 146 4.46 0.57 18.74
CA ASN A 146 3.33 1.24 18.06
C ASN A 146 3.31 0.96 16.55
N PRO A 147 2.43 0.08 16.06
CA PRO A 147 2.38 -0.31 14.65
C PRO A 147 1.80 0.77 13.72
N PHE A 148 0.95 1.68 14.23
CA PHE A 148 0.33 2.72 13.42
C PHE A 148 0.59 4.11 13.97
N LEU A 149 1.41 4.88 13.24
CA LEU A 149 1.66 6.28 13.57
C LEU A 149 0.50 7.20 13.23
N LEU A 150 -0.18 6.92 12.12
CA LEU A 150 -1.20 7.82 11.60
C LEU A 150 -2.61 7.28 11.91
N PRO A 151 -3.47 8.06 12.58
CA PRO A 151 -4.84 7.63 12.89
C PRO A 151 -5.65 7.20 11.67
N VAL A 152 -5.42 7.82 10.51
CA VAL A 152 -6.11 7.46 9.25
C VAL A 152 -5.84 6.01 8.84
N LEU A 153 -4.65 5.47 9.15
CA LEU A 153 -4.28 4.09 8.82
C LEU A 153 -5.04 3.05 9.67
N ALA A 154 -5.59 3.44 10.81
CA ALA A 154 -6.43 2.55 11.61
C ALA A 154 -7.69 2.08 10.85
N LYS A 155 -8.15 2.86 9.87
CA LYS A 155 -9.29 2.53 8.99
C LYS A 155 -8.87 1.92 7.65
N ALA A 156 -7.57 1.88 7.34
CA ALA A 156 -7.05 1.32 6.08
C ALA A 156 -7.28 -0.18 5.99
N ASP A 157 -7.45 -0.72 4.78
CA ASP A 157 -7.32 -2.16 4.57
C ASP A 157 -5.89 -2.59 4.84
N ILE A 158 -5.72 -3.76 5.45
CA ILE A 158 -4.40 -4.25 5.86
C ILE A 158 -4.05 -5.48 5.03
N ILE A 159 -2.91 -5.41 4.33
CA ILE A 159 -2.33 -6.51 3.57
C ILE A 159 -0.99 -6.88 4.21
N VAL A 160 -0.84 -8.15 4.59
CA VAL A 160 0.42 -8.69 5.12
C VAL A 160 1.10 -9.54 4.04
N LEU A 161 2.32 -9.13 3.68
CA LEU A 161 3.16 -9.85 2.73
C LEU A 161 3.92 -10.96 3.46
N THR A 162 3.86 -12.18 2.94
CA THR A 162 4.60 -13.32 3.47
C THR A 162 5.07 -14.22 2.32
N ASN A 163 6.03 -15.09 2.60
CA ASN A 163 6.50 -16.12 1.67
C ASN A 163 6.36 -17.53 2.28
N THR A 164 6.93 -18.52 1.64
CA THR A 164 6.81 -19.94 2.05
C THR A 164 7.72 -20.35 3.20
N THR A 165 8.62 -19.47 3.68
CA THR A 165 9.52 -19.81 4.79
C THR A 165 8.81 -19.77 6.13
N VAL A 166 9.20 -20.65 7.03
CA VAL A 166 8.62 -20.75 8.38
C VAL A 166 8.74 -19.41 9.13
N ASP A 167 9.89 -18.76 9.03
CA ASP A 167 10.15 -17.49 9.71
C ASP A 167 9.25 -16.36 9.17
N SER A 168 9.05 -16.30 7.87
CA SER A 168 8.14 -15.31 7.25
C SER A 168 6.69 -15.56 7.69
N ILE A 169 6.22 -16.81 7.65
CA ILE A 169 4.86 -17.17 8.09
C ILE A 169 4.65 -16.81 9.57
N LYS A 170 5.62 -17.15 10.42
CA LYS A 170 5.60 -16.82 11.85
C LYS A 170 5.59 -15.31 12.08
N SER A 171 6.46 -14.58 11.38
CA SER A 171 6.52 -13.11 11.46
C SER A 171 5.20 -12.47 11.02
N ALA A 172 4.63 -12.91 9.89
CA ALA A 172 3.33 -12.42 9.42
C ALA A 172 2.22 -12.65 10.46
N TYR A 173 2.17 -13.83 11.07
CA TYR A 173 1.20 -14.12 12.11
C TYR A 173 1.37 -13.24 13.35
N LEU A 174 2.62 -13.01 13.80
CA LEU A 174 2.93 -12.14 14.93
C LEU A 174 2.54 -10.69 14.65
N GLN A 175 2.75 -10.19 13.42
CA GLN A 175 2.30 -8.88 12.99
C GLN A 175 0.77 -8.77 13.06
N ILE A 176 0.04 -9.75 12.54
CA ILE A 176 -1.43 -9.78 12.63
C ILE A 176 -1.91 -9.79 14.09
N LYS A 177 -1.23 -10.57 14.95
CA LYS A 177 -1.55 -10.63 16.39
C LYS A 177 -1.33 -9.28 17.07
N ALA A 178 -0.22 -8.58 16.77
CA ALA A 178 0.07 -7.26 17.32
C ALA A 178 -0.97 -6.22 16.86
N LEU A 179 -1.35 -6.24 15.59
CA LEU A 179 -2.39 -5.36 15.05
C LEU A 179 -3.76 -5.65 15.64
N HIS A 180 -4.11 -6.93 15.81
CA HIS A 180 -5.36 -7.31 16.44
C HIS A 180 -5.47 -6.78 17.87
N ALA A 181 -4.37 -6.82 18.64
CA ALA A 181 -4.35 -6.28 20.01
C ALA A 181 -4.61 -4.77 20.04
N GLN A 182 -4.24 -4.02 19.01
CA GLN A 182 -4.40 -2.55 18.97
C GLN A 182 -5.68 -2.10 18.25
N LEU A 183 -6.01 -2.75 17.12
CA LEU A 183 -7.11 -2.33 16.24
C LEU A 183 -8.39 -3.13 16.46
N GLY A 184 -8.34 -4.13 17.35
CA GLY A 184 -9.47 -5.01 17.58
C GLY A 184 -9.75 -5.99 16.42
N ARG A 185 -10.95 -6.56 16.44
CA ARG A 185 -11.36 -7.58 15.47
C ARG A 185 -11.70 -6.96 14.12
N ARG A 186 -10.94 -7.36 13.08
CA ARG A 186 -11.16 -6.95 11.69
C ARG A 186 -10.60 -8.00 10.72
N PRO A 187 -10.96 -7.98 9.42
CA PRO A 187 -10.32 -8.82 8.42
C PRO A 187 -8.88 -8.34 8.15
N TYR A 188 -7.99 -9.32 7.88
CA TYR A 188 -6.64 -9.06 7.39
C TYR A 188 -6.46 -9.81 6.08
N HIS A 189 -5.86 -9.13 5.09
CA HIS A 189 -5.51 -9.78 3.83
C HIS A 189 -4.09 -10.32 3.91
N VAL A 190 -3.87 -11.48 3.29
CA VAL A 190 -2.55 -12.10 3.17
C VAL A 190 -2.22 -12.24 1.69
N LEU A 191 -1.06 -11.74 1.30
CA LEU A 191 -0.52 -11.88 -0.04
C LEU A 191 0.76 -12.71 0.02
N MET A 192 0.70 -13.90 -0.61
CA MET A 192 1.85 -14.80 -0.71
C MET A 192 2.78 -14.35 -1.82
N VAL A 193 4.10 -14.33 -1.57
CA VAL A 193 5.13 -13.91 -2.53
C VAL A 193 6.14 -15.02 -2.74
N GLY A 194 6.47 -15.32 -4.00
CA GLY A 194 7.42 -16.37 -4.35
C GLY A 194 6.88 -17.79 -4.09
N SER A 195 5.59 -18.04 -4.34
CA SER A 195 4.94 -19.32 -4.10
C SER A 195 4.13 -19.82 -5.28
N THR A 196 3.93 -21.14 -5.37
CA THR A 196 2.91 -21.67 -6.27
C THR A 196 1.51 -21.48 -5.68
N PRO A 197 0.45 -21.53 -6.50
CA PRO A 197 -0.92 -21.43 -6.01
C PRO A 197 -1.26 -22.51 -4.97
N GLU A 198 -0.75 -23.73 -5.12
CA GLU A 198 -0.97 -24.86 -4.21
C GLU A 198 -0.32 -24.61 -2.86
N GLN A 199 0.94 -24.17 -2.85
CA GLN A 199 1.67 -23.79 -1.63
C GLN A 199 0.95 -22.65 -0.91
N ALA A 200 0.58 -21.61 -1.63
CA ALA A 200 -0.15 -20.47 -1.08
C ALA A 200 -1.46 -20.90 -0.43
N LYS A 201 -2.25 -21.73 -1.11
CA LYS A 201 -3.53 -22.24 -0.59
C LYS A 201 -3.36 -23.04 0.71
N LEU A 202 -2.35 -23.91 0.77
CA LEU A 202 -2.06 -24.71 1.98
C LEU A 202 -1.65 -23.83 3.17
N ILE A 203 -0.70 -22.91 2.93
CA ILE A 203 -0.20 -22.00 3.98
C ILE A 203 -1.32 -21.08 4.46
N GLN A 204 -2.08 -20.49 3.53
CA GLN A 204 -3.22 -19.64 3.84
C GLN A 204 -4.29 -20.37 4.67
N HIS A 205 -4.57 -21.63 4.34
CA HIS A 205 -5.52 -22.44 5.10
C HIS A 205 -5.04 -22.61 6.56
N ASN A 206 -3.80 -22.99 6.75
CA ASN A 206 -3.22 -23.21 8.09
C ASN A 206 -3.18 -21.90 8.91
N MET A 207 -2.75 -20.79 8.28
CA MET A 207 -2.76 -19.47 8.93
C MET A 207 -4.17 -19.04 9.31
N SER A 208 -5.16 -19.25 8.42
CA SER A 208 -6.55 -18.89 8.67
C SER A 208 -7.15 -19.70 9.82
N GLN A 209 -6.85 -21.00 9.91
CA GLN A 209 -7.27 -21.81 11.05
C GLN A 209 -6.68 -21.32 12.37
N ALA A 210 -5.38 -21.03 12.40
CA ALA A 210 -4.71 -20.50 13.58
C ALA A 210 -5.28 -19.13 14.00
N ALA A 211 -5.48 -18.20 13.04
CA ALA A 211 -6.04 -16.89 13.32
C ALA A 211 -7.50 -16.97 13.79
N LYS A 212 -8.30 -17.85 13.23
CA LYS A 212 -9.68 -18.10 13.67
C LYS A 212 -9.73 -18.65 15.09
N LEU A 213 -8.83 -19.60 15.41
CA LEU A 213 -8.81 -20.27 16.71
C LEU A 213 -8.30 -19.36 17.83
N TYR A 214 -7.22 -18.63 17.59
CA TYR A 214 -6.52 -17.90 18.65
C TYR A 214 -6.82 -16.38 18.68
N LEU A 215 -7.24 -15.81 17.56
CA LEU A 215 -7.49 -14.36 17.45
C LEU A 215 -8.95 -14.03 17.12
N ALA A 216 -9.74 -15.03 16.72
CA ALA A 216 -11.11 -14.86 16.23
C ALA A 216 -11.23 -13.85 15.06
N VAL A 217 -10.20 -13.75 14.19
CA VAL A 217 -10.18 -12.87 13.03
C VAL A 217 -10.15 -13.66 11.72
N PRO A 218 -10.83 -13.16 10.67
CA PRO A 218 -10.74 -13.73 9.35
C PRO A 218 -9.44 -13.33 8.66
N LEU A 219 -8.74 -14.29 8.04
CA LEU A 219 -7.67 -14.03 7.08
C LEU A 219 -8.20 -14.29 5.67
N ILE A 220 -8.08 -13.28 4.82
CA ILE A 220 -8.54 -13.32 3.43
C ILE A 220 -7.32 -13.46 2.53
N SER A 221 -7.29 -14.47 1.66
CA SER A 221 -6.26 -14.58 0.63
C SER A 221 -6.50 -13.55 -0.45
N LEU A 222 -5.51 -12.70 -0.70
CA LEU A 222 -5.61 -11.75 -1.80
C LEU A 222 -5.23 -12.41 -3.14
N ASP A 223 -4.07 -13.07 -3.17
CA ASP A 223 -3.55 -13.89 -4.27
C ASP A 223 -2.21 -14.53 -3.89
N ALA A 224 -1.51 -15.13 -4.90
CA ALA A 224 -0.15 -15.65 -4.80
C ALA A 224 0.70 -15.13 -5.97
N ILE A 225 1.69 -14.28 -5.67
CA ILE A 225 2.67 -13.83 -6.66
C ILE A 225 3.70 -14.95 -6.82
N PRO A 226 3.86 -15.52 -8.03
CA PRO A 226 4.81 -16.60 -8.25
C PRO A 226 6.26 -16.11 -8.11
N GLN A 227 7.17 -17.05 -7.88
CA GLN A 227 8.58 -16.76 -8.11
C GLN A 227 8.78 -16.60 -9.62
N ASP A 228 9.21 -15.40 -10.03
CA ASP A 228 9.33 -15.04 -11.43
C ASP A 228 10.54 -14.11 -11.62
N ASP A 229 11.55 -14.61 -12.34
CA ASP A 229 12.79 -13.87 -12.58
C ASP A 229 12.57 -12.59 -13.39
N PHE A 230 11.45 -12.48 -14.11
CA PHE A 230 11.09 -11.26 -14.83
C PHE A 230 10.85 -10.07 -13.89
N ILE A 231 10.43 -10.29 -12.65
CA ILE A 231 10.30 -9.21 -11.64
C ILE A 231 11.66 -8.59 -11.35
N LEU A 232 12.67 -9.44 -11.09
CA LEU A 232 14.04 -8.98 -10.82
C LEU A 232 14.66 -8.30 -12.05
N ARG A 233 14.50 -8.91 -13.22
CA ARG A 233 15.03 -8.36 -14.49
C ARG A 233 14.40 -7.02 -14.83
N ALA A 234 13.11 -6.85 -14.62
CA ALA A 234 12.42 -5.56 -14.79
C ALA A 234 12.99 -4.50 -13.83
N ALA A 235 13.17 -4.85 -12.56
CA ALA A 235 13.76 -3.95 -11.56
C ALA A 235 15.19 -3.51 -11.94
N GLN A 236 16.02 -4.42 -12.46
CA GLN A 236 17.36 -4.09 -12.98
C GLN A 236 17.34 -3.12 -14.18
N MET A 237 16.22 -3.07 -14.91
CA MET A 237 16.00 -2.13 -16.01
C MET A 237 15.36 -0.81 -15.54
N GLY A 238 15.17 -0.60 -14.24
CA GLY A 238 14.44 0.55 -13.68
C GLY A 238 12.95 0.54 -14.06
N LYS A 239 12.36 -0.63 -14.35
CA LYS A 239 10.98 -0.78 -14.80
C LYS A 239 10.19 -1.73 -13.91
N THR A 240 8.87 -1.69 -14.05
CA THR A 240 8.01 -2.72 -13.48
C THR A 240 7.89 -3.93 -14.41
N VAL A 241 7.51 -5.10 -13.89
CA VAL A 241 7.23 -6.27 -14.73
C VAL A 241 6.02 -6.03 -15.64
N ILE A 242 5.11 -5.17 -15.20
CA ILE A 242 3.93 -4.75 -15.96
C ILE A 242 4.35 -4.07 -17.28
N ASP A 243 5.38 -3.22 -17.21
CA ASP A 243 5.83 -2.43 -18.35
C ASP A 243 6.87 -3.18 -19.20
N ALA A 244 7.82 -3.87 -18.54
CA ALA A 244 8.93 -4.53 -19.24
C ALA A 244 8.53 -5.89 -19.82
N PHE A 245 7.69 -6.65 -19.12
CA PHE A 245 7.31 -8.03 -19.49
C PHE A 245 5.80 -8.26 -19.29
N PRO A 246 4.92 -7.57 -20.06
CA PRO A 246 3.48 -7.57 -19.82
C PRO A 246 2.81 -8.94 -19.96
N THR A 247 3.46 -9.91 -20.62
CA THR A 247 2.99 -11.29 -20.77
C THR A 247 3.50 -12.24 -19.70
N ALA A 248 4.37 -11.79 -18.79
CA ALA A 248 4.85 -12.61 -17.68
C ALA A 248 3.70 -13.04 -16.77
N ILE A 249 3.84 -14.23 -16.15
CA ILE A 249 2.80 -14.76 -15.24
C ILE A 249 2.59 -13.79 -14.07
N SER A 250 3.67 -13.29 -13.48
CA SER A 250 3.60 -12.30 -12.39
C SER A 250 2.88 -11.01 -12.80
N ALA A 251 3.08 -10.51 -14.02
CA ALA A 251 2.35 -9.35 -14.54
C ALA A 251 0.83 -9.62 -14.60
N GLY A 252 0.43 -10.84 -14.98
CA GLY A 252 -0.97 -11.28 -14.94
C GLY A 252 -1.55 -11.28 -13.53
N VAL A 253 -0.78 -11.76 -12.55
CA VAL A 253 -1.20 -11.79 -11.14
C VAL A 253 -1.33 -10.37 -10.58
N PHE A 254 -0.39 -9.46 -10.82
CA PHE A 254 -0.52 -8.07 -10.38
C PHE A 254 -1.76 -7.39 -10.96
N ARG A 255 -2.08 -7.62 -12.24
CA ARG A 255 -3.32 -7.11 -12.85
C ARG A 255 -4.58 -7.70 -12.21
N SER A 256 -4.57 -9.00 -11.85
CA SER A 256 -5.66 -9.64 -11.11
C SER A 256 -5.89 -9.00 -9.76
N ILE A 257 -4.81 -8.79 -8.98
CA ILE A 257 -4.87 -8.13 -7.67
C ILE A 257 -5.40 -6.70 -7.81
N ALA A 258 -4.88 -5.92 -8.77
CA ALA A 258 -5.35 -4.56 -9.02
C ALA A 258 -6.86 -4.53 -9.36
N THR A 259 -7.35 -5.48 -10.16
CA THR A 259 -8.79 -5.59 -10.47
C THR A 259 -9.61 -5.81 -9.20
N LYS A 260 -9.21 -6.75 -8.33
CA LYS A 260 -9.90 -7.01 -7.06
C LYS A 260 -9.94 -5.77 -6.15
N LEU A 261 -8.83 -5.01 -6.10
CA LEU A 261 -8.76 -3.79 -5.28
C LEU A 261 -9.66 -2.67 -5.82
N VAL A 262 -9.72 -2.51 -7.13
CA VAL A 262 -10.60 -1.51 -7.78
C VAL A 262 -12.07 -1.89 -7.56
N GLU A 263 -12.45 -3.15 -7.79
CA GLU A 263 -13.82 -3.63 -7.58
C GLU A 263 -14.29 -3.50 -6.12
N ALA A 264 -13.39 -3.70 -5.16
CA ALA A 264 -13.68 -3.53 -3.74
C ALA A 264 -13.80 -2.04 -3.31
N HIS A 265 -13.37 -1.10 -4.17
CA HIS A 265 -13.43 0.34 -3.92
C HIS A 265 -14.59 1.03 -4.67
N SER A 266 -15.12 0.39 -5.70
CA SER A 266 -16.27 0.87 -6.48
C SER A 266 -17.59 0.66 -5.74
#